data_917ed36bb93890e27fea4a5221cbc6c6
#
_entry.id   917ed36bb93890e27fea4a5221cbc6c6
#
_cell.length_a   1.000
_cell.length_b   1.000
_cell.length_c   1.000
_cell.angle_alpha   90.00
_cell.angle_beta   90.00
_cell.angle_gamma   90.00
#
_symmetry.space_group_name_H-M   'P 1'
#
loop_
_entity.id
_entity.type
_entity.pdbx_description
1 polymer ?
#
loop_
_entity_poly.entity_id
_entity_poly.type
_entity_poly.pdbx_seq_one_letter_code
_entity_poly.pdbx_strand_id
1 'polypeptide(L)'
;NQYMEVNVLGVARLTQAVLSNIENKPNATIATVSSVVGLGSMPMINGYCTSKAAVHSMIQGLRGELQDSNVLVSGIYPGPIETDMVKGFEGIELDKPENLAKNVVSALEQGEEDIFPDVMSAQVKQAYGTTPKEVEKMFSAWK
;
A
#
# COMPACT_ATOMS: atom_id res chain seq x y z
N ASN A 1 17.11 2.79 -10.91
CA ASN A 1 16.36 1.61 -10.51
C ASN A 1 14.88 1.84 -10.83
N GLN A 2 14.33 1.05 -11.77
CA GLN A 2 12.97 1.23 -12.29
C GLN A 2 11.89 1.23 -11.19
N TYR A 3 12.03 0.40 -10.15
CA TYR A 3 11.10 0.41 -9.02
C TYR A 3 11.03 1.76 -8.30
N MET A 4 12.17 2.40 -8.08
CA MET A 4 12.20 3.72 -7.44
C MET A 4 11.62 4.80 -8.35
N GLU A 5 11.95 4.78 -9.62
CA GLU A 5 11.46 5.78 -10.58
C GLU A 5 9.94 5.70 -10.76
N VAL A 6 9.39 4.49 -10.92
CA VAL A 6 7.95 4.30 -11.15
C VAL A 6 7.15 4.37 -9.85
N ASN A 7 7.52 3.56 -8.86
CA ASN A 7 6.69 3.39 -7.65
C ASN A 7 6.81 4.57 -6.67
N VAL A 8 7.96 5.25 -6.63
CA VAL A 8 8.21 6.32 -5.66
C VAL A 8 8.14 7.69 -6.33
N LEU A 9 9.06 7.98 -7.26
CA LEU A 9 9.13 9.30 -7.88
C LEU A 9 7.91 9.59 -8.77
N GLY A 10 7.38 8.58 -9.47
CA GLY A 10 6.15 8.71 -10.26
C GLY A 10 4.96 9.08 -9.37
N VAL A 11 4.79 8.38 -8.25
CA VAL A 11 3.71 8.67 -7.28
C VAL A 11 3.88 10.06 -6.68
N ALA A 12 5.09 10.43 -6.24
CA ALA A 12 5.36 11.75 -5.68
C ALA A 12 5.03 12.88 -6.67
N ARG A 13 5.50 12.77 -7.92
CA ARG A 13 5.23 13.76 -8.97
C ARG A 13 3.75 13.89 -9.28
N LEU A 14 3.03 12.76 -9.37
CA LEU A 14 1.59 12.76 -9.60
C LEU A 14 0.84 13.44 -8.44
N THR A 15 1.17 13.07 -7.21
CA THR A 15 0.58 13.67 -6.01
C THR A 15 0.76 15.19 -5.99
N GLN A 16 1.98 15.68 -6.22
CA GLN A 16 2.27 17.11 -6.31
C GLN A 16 1.46 17.81 -7.41
N ALA A 17 1.34 17.17 -8.58
CA ALA A 17 0.63 17.75 -9.71
C ALA A 17 -0.87 17.91 -9.49
N VAL A 18 -1.49 17.01 -8.69
CA VAL A 18 -2.95 17.05 -8.46
C VAL A 18 -3.35 17.73 -7.16
N LEU A 19 -2.44 17.88 -6.20
CA LEU A 19 -2.73 18.32 -4.84
C LEU A 19 -3.45 19.69 -4.82
N SER A 20 -2.94 20.68 -5.52
CA SER A 20 -3.55 22.03 -5.57
C SER A 20 -4.98 22.04 -6.13
N ASN A 21 -5.34 21.02 -6.93
CA ASN A 21 -6.66 20.89 -7.50
C ASN A 21 -7.69 20.25 -6.56
N ILE A 22 -7.22 19.50 -5.54
CA ILE A 22 -8.08 18.70 -4.67
C ILE A 22 -8.07 19.14 -3.21
N GLU A 23 -7.02 19.81 -2.71
CA GLU A 23 -6.84 20.14 -1.30
C GLU A 23 -8.00 20.98 -0.70
N ASN A 24 -8.69 21.77 -1.53
CA ASN A 24 -9.83 22.60 -1.14
C ASN A 24 -11.19 21.98 -1.54
N LYS A 25 -11.20 20.75 -2.04
CA LYS A 25 -12.45 20.08 -2.44
C LYS A 25 -13.07 19.37 -1.25
N PRO A 26 -14.40 19.37 -1.10
CA PRO A 26 -15.06 18.54 -0.10
C PRO A 26 -14.87 17.06 -0.45
N ASN A 27 -14.64 16.23 0.57
CA ASN A 27 -14.49 14.79 0.45
C ASN A 27 -13.37 14.34 -0.52
N ALA A 28 -12.31 15.14 -0.64
CA ALA A 28 -11.16 14.78 -1.45
C ALA A 28 -10.39 13.60 -0.82
N THR A 29 -9.93 12.68 -1.65
CA THR A 29 -9.15 11.52 -1.20
C THR A 29 -7.94 11.33 -2.09
N ILE A 30 -6.78 11.09 -1.46
CA ILE A 30 -5.57 10.57 -2.11
C ILE A 30 -5.39 9.14 -1.63
N ALA A 31 -5.67 8.18 -2.51
CA ALA A 31 -5.48 6.76 -2.23
C ALA A 31 -4.23 6.25 -2.97
N THR A 32 -3.22 5.80 -2.22
CA THR A 32 -1.94 5.35 -2.78
C THR A 32 -1.73 3.87 -2.55
N VAL A 33 -1.47 3.13 -3.63
CA VAL A 33 -1.23 1.68 -3.56
C VAL A 33 0.23 1.38 -3.21
N SER A 34 0.45 0.94 -1.96
CA SER A 34 1.70 0.35 -1.51
C SER A 34 1.64 -1.18 -1.67
N SER A 35 1.94 -1.93 -0.64
CA SER A 35 1.82 -3.38 -0.52
C SER A 35 2.12 -3.80 0.92
N VAL A 36 1.70 -4.98 1.32
CA VAL A 36 2.14 -5.60 2.59
C VAL A 36 3.66 -5.74 2.68
N VAL A 37 4.35 -5.95 1.55
CA VAL A 37 5.81 -6.03 1.51
C VAL A 37 6.51 -4.67 1.68
N GLY A 38 5.77 -3.58 1.78
CA GLY A 38 6.26 -2.29 2.25
C GLY A 38 6.41 -2.20 3.77
N LEU A 39 5.79 -3.14 4.51
CA LEU A 39 5.84 -3.23 5.98
C LEU A 39 6.88 -4.25 6.47
N GLY A 40 7.35 -5.11 5.57
CA GLY A 40 8.43 -6.07 5.81
C GLY A 40 8.99 -6.53 4.46
N SER A 41 10.24 -7.01 4.42
CA SER A 41 10.91 -7.32 3.16
C SER A 41 10.98 -8.83 2.91
N MET A 42 10.64 -9.21 1.68
CA MET A 42 10.90 -10.55 1.13
C MET A 42 12.27 -10.53 0.42
N PRO A 43 13.22 -11.42 0.78
CA PRO A 43 14.55 -11.44 0.19
C PRO A 43 14.57 -11.54 -1.33
N MET A 44 13.69 -12.38 -1.92
CA MET A 44 13.60 -12.59 -3.37
C MET A 44 13.31 -11.32 -4.18
N ILE A 45 12.54 -10.38 -3.62
CA ILE A 45 12.05 -9.17 -4.30
C ILE A 45 12.42 -7.90 -3.53
N ASN A 46 13.55 -7.91 -2.83
CA ASN A 46 13.96 -6.84 -1.92
C ASN A 46 13.93 -5.43 -2.55
N GLY A 47 14.33 -5.28 -3.81
CA GLY A 47 14.26 -3.97 -4.50
C GLY A 47 12.83 -3.44 -4.65
N TYR A 48 11.87 -4.31 -4.91
CA TYR A 48 10.45 -3.97 -4.93
C TYR A 48 9.96 -3.61 -3.52
N CYS A 49 10.28 -4.44 -2.51
CA CYS A 49 9.93 -4.18 -1.12
C CYS A 49 10.44 -2.82 -0.64
N THR A 50 11.70 -2.49 -0.97
CA THR A 50 12.31 -1.19 -0.65
C THR A 50 11.50 -0.03 -1.25
N SER A 51 11.07 -0.15 -2.52
CA SER A 51 10.25 0.89 -3.15
C SER A 51 8.88 1.04 -2.47
N LYS A 52 8.25 -0.07 -2.06
CA LYS A 52 6.96 -0.04 -1.37
C LYS A 52 7.07 0.46 0.08
N ALA A 53 8.19 0.22 0.75
CA ALA A 53 8.50 0.84 2.05
C ALA A 53 8.66 2.37 1.94
N ALA A 54 9.32 2.84 0.87
CA ALA A 54 9.40 4.27 0.59
C ALA A 54 8.02 4.89 0.34
N VAL A 55 7.14 4.20 -0.41
CA VAL A 55 5.74 4.64 -0.60
C VAL A 55 4.98 4.68 0.72
N HIS A 56 5.14 3.68 1.61
CA HIS A 56 4.54 3.69 2.93
C HIS A 56 4.95 4.93 3.74
N SER A 57 6.24 5.23 3.78
CA SER A 57 6.76 6.43 4.44
C SER A 57 6.22 7.72 3.83
N MET A 58 6.10 7.80 2.49
CA MET A 58 5.49 8.96 1.80
C MET A 58 4.02 9.17 2.20
N ILE A 59 3.23 8.10 2.30
CA ILE A 59 1.83 8.17 2.73
C ILE A 59 1.74 8.79 4.12
N GLN A 60 2.59 8.34 5.06
CA GLN A 60 2.63 8.87 6.43
C GLN A 60 3.03 10.37 6.44
N GLY A 61 4.05 10.74 5.67
CA GLY A 61 4.46 12.14 5.52
C GLY A 61 3.35 13.03 4.97
N LEU A 62 2.68 12.56 3.91
CA LEU A 62 1.59 13.30 3.28
C LEU A 62 0.38 13.47 4.23
N ARG A 63 0.07 12.49 5.08
CA ARG A 63 -0.95 12.65 6.14
C ARG A 63 -0.58 13.78 7.10
N GLY A 64 0.70 13.81 7.53
CA GLY A 64 1.19 14.89 8.40
C GLY A 64 1.11 16.27 7.75
N GLU A 65 1.46 16.38 6.46
CA GLU A 65 1.38 17.63 5.70
C GLU A 65 -0.06 18.11 5.51
N LEU A 66 -1.01 17.19 5.36
CA LEU A 66 -2.41 17.48 5.07
C LEU A 66 -3.34 17.37 6.28
N GLN A 67 -2.80 17.23 7.50
CA GLN A 67 -3.59 17.01 8.72
C GLN A 67 -4.66 18.08 8.99
N ASP A 68 -4.41 19.31 8.58
CA ASP A 68 -5.32 20.44 8.74
C ASP A 68 -6.21 20.69 7.51
N SER A 69 -6.17 19.78 6.53
CA SER A 69 -6.98 19.85 5.31
C SER A 69 -8.19 18.91 5.39
N ASN A 70 -9.08 18.99 4.38
CA ASN A 70 -10.21 18.07 4.24
C ASN A 70 -9.87 16.85 3.37
N VAL A 71 -8.58 16.58 3.09
CA VAL A 71 -8.15 15.49 2.23
C VAL A 71 -7.91 14.24 3.06
N LEU A 72 -8.65 13.18 2.78
CA LEU A 72 -8.33 11.84 3.29
C LEU A 72 -7.10 11.30 2.56
N VAL A 73 -6.08 10.88 3.29
CA VAL A 73 -4.89 10.22 2.71
C VAL A 73 -4.87 8.76 3.11
N SER A 74 -5.19 7.88 2.15
CA SER A 74 -5.29 6.43 2.38
C SER A 74 -4.14 5.68 1.74
N GLY A 75 -3.51 4.78 2.50
CA GLY A 75 -2.57 3.78 2.03
C GLY A 75 -3.28 2.45 1.81
N ILE A 76 -3.08 1.84 0.64
CA ILE A 76 -3.64 0.54 0.31
C ILE A 76 -2.50 -0.46 0.31
N TYR A 77 -2.62 -1.53 1.11
CA TYR A 77 -1.57 -2.53 1.35
C TYR A 77 -2.01 -3.93 0.93
N PRO A 78 -2.15 -4.21 -0.39
CA PRO A 78 -2.55 -5.53 -0.84
C PRO A 78 -1.48 -6.58 -0.54
N GLY A 79 -1.95 -7.81 -0.31
CA GLY A 79 -1.17 -9.02 -0.50
C GLY A 79 -1.05 -9.41 -1.99
N PRO A 80 -0.78 -10.67 -2.31
CA PRO A 80 -0.68 -11.15 -3.68
C PRO A 80 -2.08 -11.23 -4.33
N ILE A 81 -2.21 -10.56 -5.47
CA ILE A 81 -3.45 -10.49 -6.24
C ILE A 81 -3.25 -11.19 -7.58
N GLU A 82 -4.26 -11.90 -8.07
CA GLU A 82 -4.25 -12.63 -9.35
C GLU A 82 -4.05 -11.66 -10.53
N THR A 83 -2.80 -11.46 -10.90
CA THR A 83 -2.35 -10.56 -11.96
C THR A 83 -1.18 -11.16 -12.73
N ASP A 84 -0.82 -10.58 -13.86
CA ASP A 84 0.35 -11.03 -14.62
C ASP A 84 1.66 -10.99 -13.82
N MET A 85 1.74 -10.11 -12.81
CA MET A 85 2.92 -9.96 -11.96
C MET A 85 3.22 -11.19 -11.10
N VAL A 86 2.20 -11.95 -10.71
CA VAL A 86 2.34 -13.13 -9.85
C VAL A 86 2.25 -14.45 -10.60
N LYS A 87 2.22 -14.42 -11.94
CA LYS A 87 2.28 -15.64 -12.76
C LYS A 87 3.57 -16.39 -12.48
N GLY A 88 3.43 -17.66 -12.06
CA GLY A 88 4.55 -18.53 -11.71
C GLY A 88 4.90 -18.61 -10.23
N PHE A 89 4.21 -17.88 -9.37
CA PHE A 89 4.28 -18.12 -7.93
C PHE A 89 3.33 -19.25 -7.56
N GLU A 90 3.89 -20.38 -7.11
CA GLU A 90 3.10 -21.54 -6.67
C GLU A 90 2.92 -21.52 -5.15
N GLY A 91 1.78 -22.08 -4.68
CA GLY A 91 1.53 -22.26 -3.24
C GLY A 91 1.08 -21.01 -2.48
N ILE A 92 0.75 -19.94 -3.19
CA ILE A 92 0.20 -18.71 -2.59
C ILE A 92 -1.28 -18.61 -2.95
N GLU A 93 -2.11 -18.38 -1.95
CA GLU A 93 -3.52 -18.02 -2.19
C GLU A 93 -3.58 -16.59 -2.74
N LEU A 94 -4.14 -16.45 -3.94
CA LEU A 94 -4.30 -15.16 -4.63
C LEU A 94 -5.74 -14.71 -4.49
N ASP A 95 -5.95 -13.44 -4.16
CA ASP A 95 -7.28 -12.84 -4.25
C ASP A 95 -7.52 -12.27 -5.66
N LYS A 96 -8.78 -12.07 -6.00
CA LYS A 96 -9.18 -11.53 -7.32
C LYS A 96 -9.15 -10.02 -7.32
N PRO A 97 -8.74 -9.38 -8.44
CA PRO A 97 -8.75 -7.92 -8.57
C PRO A 97 -10.11 -7.28 -8.25
N GLU A 98 -11.21 -7.95 -8.61
CA GLU A 98 -12.58 -7.46 -8.39
C GLU A 98 -12.92 -7.39 -6.89
N ASN A 99 -12.50 -8.40 -6.10
CA ASN A 99 -12.69 -8.41 -4.65
C ASN A 99 -11.89 -7.31 -4.00
N LEU A 100 -10.62 -7.19 -4.39
CA LEU A 100 -9.74 -6.13 -3.92
C LEU A 100 -10.37 -4.75 -4.16
N ALA A 101 -10.80 -4.48 -5.40
CA ALA A 101 -11.37 -3.19 -5.75
C ALA A 101 -12.62 -2.87 -4.92
N LYS A 102 -13.52 -3.85 -4.74
CA LYS A 102 -14.73 -3.71 -3.92
C LYS A 102 -14.38 -3.38 -2.46
N ASN A 103 -13.44 -4.11 -1.87
CA ASN A 103 -13.04 -3.91 -0.48
C ASN A 103 -12.36 -2.55 -0.29
N VAL A 104 -11.51 -2.13 -1.23
CA VAL A 104 -10.86 -0.81 -1.21
C VAL A 104 -11.89 0.32 -1.29
N VAL A 105 -12.84 0.26 -2.21
CA VAL A 105 -13.87 1.30 -2.34
C VAL A 105 -14.69 1.40 -1.05
N SER A 106 -15.12 0.26 -0.49
CA SER A 106 -15.87 0.23 0.78
C SER A 106 -15.08 0.86 1.93
N ALA A 107 -13.78 0.58 2.04
CA ALA A 107 -12.92 1.14 3.09
C ALA A 107 -12.72 2.66 2.90
N LEU A 108 -12.55 3.12 1.66
CA LEU A 108 -12.45 4.56 1.35
C LEU A 108 -13.73 5.31 1.71
N GLU A 109 -14.90 4.73 1.44
CA GLU A 109 -16.21 5.29 1.81
C GLU A 109 -16.39 5.38 3.34
N GLN A 110 -15.69 4.52 4.10
CA GLN A 110 -15.65 4.54 5.57
C GLN A 110 -14.58 5.47 6.14
N GLY A 111 -13.75 6.08 5.29
CA GLY A 111 -12.69 6.98 5.71
C GLY A 111 -11.46 6.27 6.29
N GLU A 112 -11.22 5.00 5.93
CA GLU A 112 -10.05 4.27 6.42
C GLU A 112 -8.75 4.83 5.84
N GLU A 113 -7.77 5.07 6.71
CA GLU A 113 -6.44 5.56 6.34
C GLU A 113 -5.48 4.44 5.89
N ASP A 114 -5.56 3.27 6.52
CA ASP A 114 -4.71 2.11 6.21
C ASP A 114 -5.58 0.91 5.83
N ILE A 115 -5.66 0.64 4.54
CA ILE A 115 -6.56 -0.34 3.94
C ILE A 115 -5.81 -1.63 3.63
N PHE A 116 -6.27 -2.73 4.24
CA PHE A 116 -5.76 -4.08 4.06
C PHE A 116 -6.86 -4.95 3.43
N PRO A 117 -6.95 -4.99 2.10
CA PRO A 117 -8.17 -5.37 1.42
C PRO A 117 -8.38 -6.87 1.18
N ASP A 118 -7.43 -7.72 1.54
CA ASP A 118 -7.45 -9.17 1.29
C ASP A 118 -7.06 -9.98 2.55
N VAL A 119 -7.21 -11.30 2.49
CA VAL A 119 -6.97 -12.20 3.63
C VAL A 119 -5.53 -12.12 4.13
N MET A 120 -4.54 -12.15 3.22
CA MET A 120 -3.14 -12.06 3.61
C MET A 120 -2.82 -10.68 4.22
N SER A 121 -3.31 -9.62 3.63
CA SER A 121 -3.08 -8.28 4.14
C SER A 121 -3.70 -8.07 5.52
N ALA A 122 -4.87 -8.65 5.79
CA ALA A 122 -5.47 -8.62 7.13
C ALA A 122 -4.59 -9.33 8.18
N GLN A 123 -3.98 -10.46 7.83
CA GLN A 123 -3.01 -11.16 8.70
C GLN A 123 -1.76 -10.31 8.96
N VAL A 124 -1.25 -9.64 7.93
CA VAL A 124 -0.10 -8.73 8.08
C VAL A 124 -0.46 -7.52 8.95
N LYS A 125 -1.66 -6.95 8.80
CA LYS A 125 -2.17 -5.87 9.68
C LYS A 125 -2.13 -6.29 11.15
N GLN A 126 -2.61 -7.50 11.44
CA GLN A 126 -2.61 -8.03 12.81
C GLN A 126 -1.19 -8.22 13.35
N ALA A 127 -0.29 -8.83 12.56
CA ALA A 127 1.09 -9.05 12.95
C ALA A 127 1.83 -7.72 13.17
N TYR A 128 1.66 -6.76 12.26
CA TYR A 128 2.26 -5.43 12.35
C TYR A 128 1.77 -4.64 13.57
N GLY A 129 0.49 -4.76 13.91
CA GLY A 129 -0.09 -4.17 15.12
C GLY A 129 0.42 -4.78 16.43
N THR A 130 0.91 -6.03 16.40
CA THR A 130 1.56 -6.67 17.55
C THR A 130 3.00 -6.19 17.68
N THR A 131 3.79 -6.38 16.65
CA THR A 131 5.15 -5.84 16.49
C THR A 131 5.59 -5.93 15.02
N PRO A 132 6.26 -4.90 14.46
CA PRO A 132 6.82 -4.95 13.11
C PRO A 132 7.77 -6.14 12.89
N LYS A 133 8.40 -6.65 13.96
CA LYS A 133 9.30 -7.82 13.90
C LYS A 133 8.59 -9.10 13.49
N GLU A 134 7.30 -9.24 13.79
CA GLU A 134 6.52 -10.41 13.32
C GLU A 134 6.37 -10.40 11.80
N VAL A 135 6.14 -9.24 11.20
CA VAL A 135 6.05 -9.11 9.73
C VAL A 135 7.40 -9.43 9.06
N GLU A 136 8.51 -8.97 9.64
CA GLU A 136 9.85 -9.33 9.16
C GLU A 136 10.03 -10.86 9.16
N LYS A 137 9.66 -11.54 10.24
CA LYS A 137 9.75 -13.01 10.34
C LYS A 137 8.86 -13.72 9.33
N MET A 138 7.62 -13.25 9.14
CA MET A 138 6.69 -13.83 8.15
C MET A 138 7.31 -13.82 6.75
N PHE A 139 7.92 -12.70 6.35
CA PHE A 139 8.44 -12.55 5.00
C PHE A 139 9.86 -13.09 4.80
N SER A 140 10.67 -13.17 5.84
CA SER A 140 12.04 -13.73 5.77
C SER A 140 12.07 -15.23 5.42
N ALA A 141 10.96 -15.94 5.62
CA ALA A 141 10.81 -17.34 5.24
C ALA A 141 10.69 -17.55 3.71
N TRP A 142 10.34 -16.54 2.96
CA TRP A 142 10.21 -16.57 1.50
C TRP A 142 11.58 -16.32 0.85
N LYS A 143 12.26 -17.43 0.49
CA LYS A 143 13.62 -17.42 -0.11
C LYS A 143 13.57 -17.78 -1.58
#